data_ccc56e6203a7a33c057e59e18c9939c9
#
_entry.id   ccc56e6203a7a33c057e59e18c9939c9
#
_cell.length_a   1.000
_cell.length_b   1.000
_cell.length_c   1.000
_cell.angle_alpha   90.00
_cell.angle_beta   90.00
_cell.angle_gamma   90.00
#
_symmetry.space_group_name_H-M   'P 1'
#
loop_
_entity.id
_entity.type
_entity.pdbx_description
1 polymer ?
#
loop_
_entity_poly.entity_id
_entity_poly.type
_entity_poly.pdbx_seq_one_letter_code
_entity_poly.pdbx_strand_id
1 'polypeptide(L)' 'MKVKRYEASTMQGALEMVKGDLGPNAFVLSTQRRIKKGLLGIGSKDVFEIQAELALAA' A
#
# COMPACT_ATOMS: atom_id res chain seq x y z
N MET A 1 -1.29 10.98 14.80
CA MET A 1 -1.26 10.58 13.40
C MET A 1 -0.93 9.12 13.29
N LYS A 2 -1.75 8.37 12.59
CA LYS A 2 -1.54 6.94 12.45
C LYS A 2 -1.10 6.62 11.04
N VAL A 3 0.05 5.97 10.95
CA VAL A 3 0.55 5.48 9.67
C VAL A 3 -0.05 4.10 9.47
N LYS A 4 -0.63 3.88 8.29
CA LYS A 4 -1.18 2.58 7.92
C LYS A 4 -0.44 2.03 6.72
N ARG A 5 -0.36 0.71 6.66
CA ARG A 5 0.24 0.01 5.55
C ARG A 5 -0.83 -0.62 4.70
N TYR A 6 -0.62 -0.56 3.40
CA TYR A 6 -1.48 -1.17 2.43
C TYR A 6 -0.65 -2.00 1.47
N GLU A 7 -1.10 -3.20 1.19
CA GLU A 7 -0.43 -4.08 0.25
C GLU A 7 -1.42 -4.51 -0.83
N ALA A 8 -0.96 -4.53 -2.05
CA ALA A 8 -1.76 -5.01 -3.17
C ALA A 8 -0.83 -5.57 -4.24
N SER A 9 -1.40 -6.33 -5.15
CA SER A 9 -0.64 -6.90 -6.25
C SER A 9 -0.28 -5.88 -7.32
N THR A 10 -0.92 -4.72 -7.32
CA THR A 10 -0.61 -3.62 -8.22
C THR A 10 -0.53 -2.32 -7.44
N MET A 11 0.26 -1.38 -7.97
CA MET A 11 0.37 -0.06 -7.36
C MET A 11 -0.97 0.66 -7.36
N GLN A 12 -1.71 0.55 -8.46
CA GLN A 12 -3.01 1.18 -8.56
C GLN A 12 -3.99 0.62 -7.54
N GLY A 13 -3.98 -0.70 -7.35
CA GLY A 13 -4.82 -1.33 -6.34
C GLY A 13 -4.48 -0.87 -4.93
N ALA A 14 -3.18 -0.74 -4.62
CA ALA A 14 -2.75 -0.24 -3.32
C ALA A 14 -3.20 1.20 -3.10
N LEU A 15 -3.08 2.05 -4.13
CA LEU A 15 -3.54 3.43 -4.04
C LEU A 15 -5.04 3.52 -3.84
N GLU A 16 -5.80 2.66 -4.50
CA GLU A 16 -7.25 2.61 -4.31
C GLU A 16 -7.62 2.23 -2.88
N MET A 17 -6.88 1.30 -2.29
CA MET A 17 -7.09 0.93 -0.90
C MET A 17 -6.83 2.10 0.03
N VAL A 18 -5.77 2.86 -0.22
CA VAL A 18 -5.45 4.04 0.57
C VAL A 18 -6.59 5.06 0.47
N LYS A 19 -7.03 5.35 -0.73
CA LYS A 19 -8.10 6.33 -0.94
C LYS A 19 -9.43 5.86 -0.36
N GLY A 20 -9.72 4.57 -0.45
CA GLY A 20 -10.94 4.03 0.09
C GLY A 20 -10.98 4.04 1.61
N ASP A 21 -9.83 3.88 2.25
CA ASP A 21 -9.76 3.79 3.71
C ASP A 21 -9.49 5.15 4.36
N LEU A 22 -8.57 5.92 3.81
CA LEU A 22 -8.16 7.20 4.38
C LEU A 22 -8.81 8.40 3.70
N GLY A 23 -9.42 8.20 2.54
CA GLY A 23 -10.07 9.27 1.81
C GLY A 23 -9.11 10.07 0.93
N PRO A 24 -9.64 11.14 0.28
CA PRO A 24 -8.85 11.91 -0.68
C PRO A 24 -7.72 12.73 -0.06
N ASN A 25 -7.74 12.88 1.26
CA ASN A 25 -6.72 13.66 1.97
C ASN A 25 -5.59 12.79 2.52
N ALA A 26 -5.45 11.58 2.02
CA ALA A 26 -4.39 10.68 2.45
C ALA A 26 -3.04 11.14 1.93
N PHE A 27 -2.04 11.11 2.80
CA PHE A 27 -0.66 11.34 2.41
C PHE A 27 0.05 10.01 2.23
N VAL A 28 0.63 9.82 1.07
CA VAL A 28 1.49 8.67 0.83
C VAL A 28 2.89 9.01 1.32
N LEU A 29 3.36 8.29 2.32
CA LEU A 29 4.66 8.52 2.92
C LEU A 29 5.76 7.77 2.18
N SER A 30 5.49 6.54 1.79
CA SER A 30 6.46 5.75 1.06
C SER A 30 5.76 4.68 0.25
N THR A 31 6.40 4.29 -0.83
CA THR A 31 5.95 3.19 -1.65
C THR A 31 7.12 2.23 -1.84
N GLN A 32 6.83 0.94 -1.74
CA GLN A 32 7.85 -0.09 -1.92
C GLN A 32 7.30 -1.21 -2.75
N ARG A 33 8.17 -1.80 -3.53
CA ARG A 33 7.86 -2.99 -4.29
C ARG A 33 8.61 -4.15 -3.66
N ARG A 34 7.88 -5.20 -3.32
CA ARG A 34 8.46 -6.42 -2.78
C ARG A 34 8.09 -7.60 -3.65
N ILE A 35 9.01 -8.52 -3.74
CA ILE A 35 8.74 -9.78 -4.43
C ILE A 35 8.59 -10.85 -3.38
N LYS A 36 7.40 -11.44 -3.30
CA LYS A 36 7.16 -12.57 -2.41
C LYS A 36 7.26 -13.85 -3.21
N LYS A 37 8.09 -14.75 -2.74
CA LYS A 37 8.17 -16.07 -3.32
C LYS A 37 6.95 -16.88 -2.91
N GLY A 38 6.37 -17.57 -3.85
CA GLY A 38 5.26 -18.45 -3.56
C GLY A 38 5.69 -19.64 -2.74
N LEU A 39 4.71 -20.35 -2.19
CA LEU A 39 4.96 -21.59 -1.47
C LEU A 39 5.66 -22.58 -2.40
N LEU A 40 6.63 -23.30 -1.86
CA LEU A 40 7.42 -24.30 -2.60
C LEU A 40 8.28 -23.70 -3.70
N GLY A 41 8.52 -22.39 -3.67
CA GLY A 41 9.35 -21.74 -4.65
C GLY A 41 8.74 -21.62 -6.03
N ILE A 42 7.46 -21.94 -6.17
CA ILE A 42 6.75 -21.82 -7.44
C ILE A 42 6.01 -20.51 -7.49
N GLY A 43 6.38 -19.68 -8.44
CA GLY A 43 5.71 -18.41 -8.63
C GLY A 43 6.21 -17.33 -7.68
N SER A 44 6.53 -16.20 -8.23
CA SER A 44 6.81 -15.00 -7.45
C SER A 44 5.69 -14.00 -7.72
N LYS A 45 5.23 -13.34 -6.68
CA LYS A 45 4.24 -12.30 -6.82
C LYS A 45 4.85 -10.97 -6.44
N ASP A 46 4.64 -9.98 -7.30
CA ASP A 46 4.98 -8.61 -6.94
C ASP A 46 3.93 -8.10 -5.96
N VAL A 47 4.40 -7.53 -4.87
CA VAL A 47 3.54 -6.89 -3.90
C VAL A 47 3.98 -5.45 -3.76
N PHE A 48 3.03 -4.55 -3.93
CA PHE A 48 3.26 -3.13 -3.74
C PHE A 48 2.76 -2.73 -2.37
N GLU A 49 3.66 -2.18 -1.57
CA GLU A 49 3.35 -1.73 -0.23
C GLU A 49 3.36 -0.22 -0.21
N ILE A 50 2.32 0.36 0.34
CA ILE A 50 2.21 1.80 0.51
C ILE A 50 2.01 2.09 1.98
N GLN A 51 2.82 3.00 2.50
CA GLN A 51 2.61 3.55 3.82
C GLN A 51 1.99 4.93 3.65
N ALA A 52 0.85 5.12 4.27
CA ALA A 52 0.11 6.37 4.16
C ALA A 52 -0.45 6.77 5.51
N GLU A 53 -0.67 8.05 5.67
CA GLU A 53 -1.32 8.58 6.85
C GLU A 53 -2.42 9.55 6.44
N LEU A 54 -3.40 9.69 7.32
CA LEU A 54 -4.46 10.67 7.11
C LEU A 54 -3.96 12.04 7.54
N ALA A 55 -3.98 12.97 6.59
CA ALA A 55 -3.70 14.35 6.91
C ALA A 55 -4.94 14.95 7.57
N LEU A 56 -4.83 15.20 8.86
CA LEU A 56 -5.87 15.96 9.52
C LEU A 56 -5.60 17.43 9.22
N ALA A 57 -6.43 18.01 8.38
CA ALA A 57 -6.43 19.44 8.22
C ALA A 57 -6.88 20.04 9.55
N ALA A 58 -5.99 20.78 10.14
CA ALA A 58 -6.32 21.47 11.35
C ALA A 58 -7.40 22.52 11.09
#